data_c83ae8ec95bfd4a08f1e19a5d5f36eb2
#
_entry.id   c83ae8ec95bfd4a08f1e19a5d5f36eb2
#
_cell.length_a   1.000
_cell.length_b   1.000
_cell.length_c   1.000
_cell.angle_alpha   90.00
_cell.angle_beta   90.00
_cell.angle_gamma   90.00
#
_symmetry.space_group_name_H-M   'P 1'
#
loop_
_entity.id
_entity.type
_entity.pdbx_description
1 polymer ?
#
loop_
_entity_poly.entity_id
_entity_poly.type
_entity_poly.pdbx_seq_one_letter_code
_entity_poly.pdbx_strand_id
1 'polypeptide(L)'
;MNVLVISTGGTIASTTNDRGALVPTLTGDDLVARCGTTRQVRAIDVASLDSSSMDLAEIDLLRETVRTSLLDDSASLVITHGTDSIAETALALDLVHAGPRPV
;
A
#
# COMPACT_ATOMS: atom_id res chain seq x y z
N MET A 1 4.35 18.01 -7.49
CA MET A 1 4.53 16.98 -6.44
C MET A 1 4.03 15.65 -6.98
N ASN A 2 4.88 14.67 -7.00
CA ASN A 2 4.54 13.32 -7.40
C ASN A 2 4.00 12.55 -6.19
N VAL A 3 3.12 11.61 -6.44
CA VAL A 3 2.62 10.69 -5.43
C VAL A 3 3.02 9.26 -5.81
N LEU A 4 3.53 8.51 -4.86
CA LEU A 4 3.77 7.08 -5.00
C LEU A 4 2.78 6.32 -4.14
N VAL A 5 1.98 5.48 -4.77
CA VAL A 5 1.07 4.56 -4.10
C VAL A 5 1.78 3.21 -3.93
N ILE A 6 1.84 2.72 -2.72
CA ILE A 6 2.35 1.39 -2.37
C ILE A 6 1.15 0.52 -2.03
N SER A 7 0.85 -0.46 -2.88
CA SER A 7 -0.32 -1.33 -2.73
C SER A 7 0.05 -2.62 -2.02
N THR A 8 -0.78 -3.02 -1.06
CA THR A 8 -0.63 -4.30 -0.33
C THR A 8 -1.82 -5.24 -0.52
N GLY A 9 -2.84 -4.83 -1.28
CA GLY A 9 -4.08 -5.59 -1.43
C GLY A 9 -5.20 -5.06 -0.54
N GLY A 10 -5.88 -5.95 0.17
CA GLY A 10 -7.01 -5.61 1.03
C GLY A 10 -8.33 -5.45 0.29
N THR A 11 -9.37 -5.09 1.01
CA THR A 11 -10.73 -4.98 0.46
C THR A 11 -10.84 -3.95 -0.65
N ILE A 12 -10.11 -2.83 -0.55
CA ILE A 12 -10.09 -1.78 -1.57
C ILE A 12 -9.62 -2.29 -2.93
N ALA A 13 -8.73 -3.30 -2.93
CA ALA A 13 -8.16 -3.92 -4.12
C ALA A 13 -8.85 -5.25 -4.48
N SER A 14 -9.98 -5.58 -3.85
CA SER A 14 -10.63 -6.88 -4.01
C SER A 14 -11.80 -6.83 -4.96
N THR A 15 -11.99 -7.93 -5.67
CA THR A 15 -13.17 -8.19 -6.48
C THR A 15 -13.80 -9.53 -6.06
N THR A 16 -15.09 -9.70 -6.34
CA THR A 16 -15.81 -10.94 -6.04
C THR A 16 -15.45 -12.00 -7.07
N ASN A 17 -15.01 -13.17 -6.61
CA ASN A 17 -14.76 -14.33 -7.48
C ASN A 17 -16.04 -15.10 -7.79
N ASP A 18 -15.93 -16.19 -8.58
CA ASP A 18 -17.05 -17.04 -8.99
C ASP A 18 -17.77 -17.72 -7.82
N ARG A 19 -17.13 -17.80 -6.65
CA ARG A 19 -17.68 -18.37 -5.42
C ARG A 19 -18.29 -17.33 -4.48
N GLY A 20 -18.33 -16.06 -4.90
CA GLY A 20 -18.85 -14.95 -4.09
C GLY A 20 -17.87 -14.45 -3.01
N ALA A 21 -16.64 -14.90 -3.00
CA ALA A 21 -15.62 -14.45 -2.06
C ALA A 21 -14.88 -13.22 -2.60
N LEU A 22 -14.54 -12.27 -1.71
CA LEU A 22 -13.68 -11.14 -2.04
C LEU A 22 -12.22 -11.61 -2.09
N VAL A 23 -11.56 -11.33 -3.21
CA VAL A 23 -10.16 -11.69 -3.45
C VAL A 23 -9.42 -10.46 -3.96
N PRO A 24 -8.24 -10.12 -3.41
CA PRO A 24 -7.41 -9.02 -3.91
C PRO A 24 -6.94 -9.32 -5.34
N THR A 25 -7.45 -8.57 -6.30
CA THR A 25 -7.15 -8.75 -7.73
C THR A 25 -6.72 -7.45 -8.41
N LEU A 26 -7.05 -6.30 -7.84
CA LEU A 26 -6.69 -5.00 -8.40
C LEU A 26 -5.26 -4.64 -8.01
N THR A 27 -4.50 -4.17 -9.00
CA THR A 27 -3.16 -3.62 -8.79
C THR A 27 -3.22 -2.19 -8.28
N GLY A 28 -2.08 -1.67 -7.83
CA GLY A 28 -1.95 -0.26 -7.48
C GLY A 28 -2.27 0.66 -8.67
N ASP A 29 -1.87 0.30 -9.88
CA ASP A 29 -2.20 1.04 -11.09
C ASP A 29 -3.71 1.05 -11.36
N ASP A 30 -4.42 -0.06 -11.13
CA ASP A 30 -5.88 -0.11 -11.23
C ASP A 30 -6.54 0.85 -10.24
N LEU A 31 -6.04 0.91 -9.01
CA LEU A 31 -6.54 1.82 -7.98
C LEU A 31 -6.30 3.29 -8.35
N VAL A 32 -5.12 3.61 -8.84
CA VAL A 32 -4.78 4.96 -9.33
C VAL A 32 -5.70 5.37 -10.47
N ALA A 33 -5.92 4.49 -11.44
CA ALA A 33 -6.81 4.77 -12.57
C ALA A 33 -8.24 5.09 -12.12
N ARG A 34 -8.73 4.45 -11.06
CA ARG A 34 -10.06 4.68 -10.51
C ARG A 34 -10.20 6.00 -9.74
N CYS A 35 -9.08 6.56 -9.27
CA CYS A 35 -9.10 7.85 -8.57
C CYS A 35 -9.44 9.04 -9.46
N GLY A 36 -9.31 8.91 -10.78
CA GLY A 36 -9.61 9.99 -11.73
C GLY A 36 -8.75 11.24 -11.53
N THR A 37 -7.57 11.11 -10.92
CA THR A 37 -6.67 12.24 -10.68
C THR A 37 -5.94 12.67 -11.95
N THR A 38 -5.72 13.97 -12.09
CA THR A 38 -4.85 14.55 -13.14
C THR A 38 -3.40 14.71 -12.66
N ARG A 39 -3.12 14.39 -11.38
CA ARG A 39 -1.78 14.47 -10.82
C ARG A 39 -0.93 13.29 -11.31
N GLN A 40 0.37 13.50 -11.33
CA GLN A 40 1.32 12.42 -11.62
C GLN A 40 1.40 11.48 -10.42
N VAL A 41 0.82 10.32 -10.58
CA VAL A 41 0.78 9.25 -9.57
C VAL A 41 1.40 8.00 -10.17
N ARG A 42 2.32 7.38 -9.44
CA ARG A 42 2.88 6.06 -9.75
C ARG A 42 2.41 5.07 -8.70
N ALA A 43 2.39 3.80 -9.06
CA ALA A 43 2.07 2.73 -8.11
C ALA A 43 3.12 1.63 -8.16
N ILE A 44 3.34 0.98 -7.02
CA ILE A 44 4.08 -0.27 -6.89
C ILE A 44 3.26 -1.24 -6.04
N ASP A 45 3.25 -2.50 -6.46
CA ASP A 45 2.60 -3.57 -5.71
C ASP A 45 3.65 -4.31 -4.88
N VAL A 46 3.49 -4.27 -3.56
CA VAL A 46 4.36 -4.98 -2.62
C VAL A 46 3.75 -6.32 -2.24
N ALA A 47 2.44 -6.35 -2.08
CA ALA A 47 1.68 -7.55 -1.75
C ALA A 47 0.27 -7.46 -2.35
N SER A 48 -0.40 -8.59 -2.46
CA SER A 48 -1.80 -8.70 -2.89
C SER A 48 -2.50 -9.67 -1.95
N LEU A 49 -2.69 -9.26 -0.71
CA LEU A 49 -3.16 -10.10 0.38
C LEU A 49 -4.36 -9.49 1.11
N ASP A 50 -5.17 -10.33 1.72
CA ASP A 50 -5.97 -9.89 2.87
C ASP A 50 -5.02 -9.51 4.00
N SER A 51 -5.31 -8.41 4.68
CA SER A 51 -4.46 -7.96 5.77
C SER A 51 -4.44 -8.90 6.97
N SER A 52 -5.45 -9.78 7.10
CA SER A 52 -5.43 -10.90 8.06
C SER A 52 -4.35 -11.94 7.78
N SER A 53 -3.84 -11.98 6.55
CA SER A 53 -2.79 -12.92 6.11
C SER A 53 -1.39 -12.28 6.10
N MET A 54 -1.26 -11.01 6.45
CA MET A 54 0.03 -10.34 6.53
C MET A 54 0.82 -10.85 7.74
N ASP A 55 2.04 -11.28 7.49
CA ASP A 55 3.00 -11.69 8.52
C ASP A 55 4.19 -10.73 8.60
N LEU A 56 5.18 -11.06 9.42
CA LEU A 56 6.36 -10.21 9.62
C LEU A 56 7.18 -10.04 8.36
N ALA A 57 7.18 -11.02 7.44
CA ALA A 57 7.93 -10.92 6.19
C ALA A 57 7.33 -9.85 5.26
N GLU A 58 6.01 -9.79 5.14
CA GLU A 58 5.33 -8.74 4.38
C GLU A 58 5.49 -7.36 5.02
N ILE A 59 5.44 -7.27 6.35
CA ILE A 59 5.68 -6.02 7.09
C ILE A 59 7.11 -5.53 6.86
N ASP A 60 8.10 -6.42 6.92
CA ASP A 60 9.51 -6.07 6.65
C ASP A 60 9.72 -5.60 5.22
N LEU A 61 9.10 -6.27 4.25
CA LEU A 61 9.17 -5.87 2.84
C LEU A 61 8.52 -4.49 2.63
N LEU A 62 7.37 -4.24 3.23
CA LEU A 62 6.70 -2.95 3.16
C LEU A 62 7.55 -1.85 3.79
N ARG A 63 8.11 -2.08 4.96
CA ARG A 63 9.00 -1.16 5.66
C ARG A 63 10.21 -0.79 4.80
N GLU A 64 10.87 -1.78 4.19
CA GLU A 64 12.03 -1.55 3.33
C GLU A 64 11.63 -0.79 2.06
N THR A 65 10.48 -1.09 1.49
CA THR A 65 9.95 -0.37 0.34
C THR A 65 9.69 1.11 0.66
N VAL A 66 9.08 1.38 1.82
CA VAL A 66 8.86 2.75 2.30
C VAL A 66 10.21 3.46 2.49
N ARG A 67 11.14 2.83 3.18
CA ARG A 67 12.48 3.40 3.43
C ARG A 67 13.18 3.78 2.14
N THR A 68 13.18 2.88 1.17
CA THR A 68 13.84 3.09 -0.13
C THR A 68 13.13 4.19 -0.92
N SER A 69 11.80 4.19 -0.90
CA SER A 69 11.00 5.22 -1.59
C SER A 69 11.17 6.62 -1.01
N LEU A 70 11.44 6.73 0.29
CA LEU A 70 11.71 8.00 0.96
C LEU A 70 13.07 8.61 0.58
N LEU A 71 13.95 7.86 -0.07
CA LEU A 71 15.20 8.41 -0.65
C LEU A 71 14.93 9.32 -1.85
N ASP A 72 13.77 9.16 -2.51
CA ASP A 72 13.31 10.07 -3.57
C ASP A 72 12.56 11.24 -2.93
N ASP A 73 13.20 12.39 -2.82
CA ASP A 73 12.63 13.59 -2.21
C ASP A 73 11.45 14.19 -3.01
N SER A 74 11.21 13.72 -4.22
CA SER A 74 10.18 14.27 -5.11
C SER A 74 8.78 13.68 -4.88
N ALA A 75 8.65 12.59 -4.10
CA ALA A 75 7.40 11.87 -3.94
C ALA A 75 6.85 11.93 -2.52
N SER A 76 5.52 12.06 -2.42
CA SER A 76 4.76 11.75 -1.21
C SER A 76 4.29 10.31 -1.28
N LEU A 77 4.27 9.60 -0.16
CA LEU A 77 3.89 8.20 -0.12
C LEU A 77 2.45 8.03 0.37
N VAL A 78 1.73 7.09 -0.23
CA VAL A 78 0.42 6.61 0.23
C VAL A 78 0.46 5.10 0.19
N ILE A 79 0.09 4.45 1.29
CA ILE A 79 -0.01 3.00 1.37
C ILE A 79 -1.49 2.62 1.37
N THR A 80 -1.88 1.73 0.47
CA THR A 80 -3.20 1.09 0.52
C THR A 80 -3.09 -0.23 1.25
N HIS A 81 -4.03 -0.48 2.15
CA HIS A 81 -3.94 -1.61 3.07
C HIS A 81 -5.33 -2.10 3.47
N GLY A 82 -5.45 -3.39 3.76
CA GLY A 82 -6.66 -3.95 4.32
C GLY A 82 -6.85 -3.52 5.79
N THR A 83 -8.08 -3.56 6.28
CA THR A 83 -8.44 -3.03 7.60
C THR A 83 -8.19 -3.99 8.76
N ASP A 84 -7.98 -5.29 8.50
CA ASP A 84 -7.82 -6.29 9.57
C ASP A 84 -6.54 -6.09 10.40
N SER A 85 -5.48 -5.58 9.78
CA SER A 85 -4.19 -5.35 10.45
C SER A 85 -3.58 -3.96 10.16
N ILE A 86 -4.39 -3.00 9.73
CA ILE A 86 -3.89 -1.66 9.37
C ILE A 86 -3.27 -0.94 10.57
N ALA A 87 -3.84 -1.09 11.75
CA ALA A 87 -3.34 -0.45 12.97
C ALA A 87 -1.95 -0.97 13.35
N GLU A 88 -1.75 -2.28 13.28
CA GLU A 88 -0.48 -2.93 13.58
C GLU A 88 0.60 -2.54 12.56
N THR A 89 0.25 -2.50 11.28
CA THR A 89 1.16 -2.07 10.21
C THR A 89 1.53 -0.60 10.37
N ALA A 90 0.56 0.26 10.66
CA ALA A 90 0.79 1.69 10.88
C ALA A 90 1.74 1.91 12.06
N LEU A 91 1.55 1.19 13.16
CA LEU A 91 2.46 1.26 14.31
C LEU A 91 3.87 0.78 13.96
N ALA A 92 3.99 -0.33 13.23
CA ALA A 92 5.29 -0.87 12.81
C ALA A 92 6.06 0.14 11.94
N LEU A 93 5.38 0.87 11.06
CA LEU A 93 5.99 1.92 10.25
C LEU A 93 6.35 3.15 11.09
N ASP A 94 5.47 3.58 11.98
CA ASP A 94 5.70 4.74 12.85
C ASP A 94 6.93 4.57 13.73
N LEU A 95 7.14 3.37 14.28
CA LEU A 95 8.27 3.07 15.14
C LEU A 95 9.63 3.20 14.44
N VAL A 96 9.69 3.08 13.13
CA VAL A 96 10.95 3.12 12.36
C VAL A 96 11.05 4.34 11.44
N HIS A 97 9.97 5.08 11.26
CA HIS A 97 9.95 6.28 10.43
C HIS A 97 10.48 7.48 11.21
N ALA A 98 11.60 8.04 10.76
CA ALA A 98 12.27 9.16 11.44
C ALA A 98 12.31 10.45 10.59
N GLY A 99 11.70 10.45 9.42
CA GLY A 99 11.74 11.58 8.50
C GLY A 99 10.58 12.57 8.72
N PRO A 100 10.69 13.78 8.17
CA PRO A 100 9.64 14.79 8.28
C PRO A 100 8.49 14.57 7.28
N ARG A 101 8.66 13.71 6.28
CA ARG A 101 7.64 13.46 5.27
C ARG A 101 6.62 12.43 5.77
N PRO A 102 5.32 12.71 5.59
CA PRO A 102 4.28 11.76 5.98
C PRO A 102 4.25 10.53 5.06
N VAL A 103 3.82 9.44 5.62
CA VAL A 103 3.53 8.18 4.93
C VAL A 103 2.11 7.76 5.29
#